data_1686c60303b966083662fc53afc92dae
#
_entry.id   1686c60303b966083662fc53afc92dae
#
_cell.length_a   1.000
_cell.length_b   1.000
_cell.length_c   1.000
_cell.angle_alpha   90.00
_cell.angle_beta   90.00
_cell.angle_gamma   90.00
#
_symmetry.space_group_name_H-M   'P 1'
#
loop_
_entity.id
_entity.type
_entity.pdbx_description
1 polymer ?
#
loop_
_entity_poly.entity_id
_entity_poly.type
_entity_poly.pdbx_seq_one_letter_code
_entity_poly.pdbx_strand_id
1 'polypeptide(L)'
;MLTETTITKLREMRLSVMANALKDQMADPQFQNMAFEDRLGLLVDAEWNARKNNHLQKLIRQATFSEPGACLENVEYIPDRNLKREDLLRFGTCGYIQEHHNILLLGATGSGKTYLACALGMAAVRQFLTVRYIRLPDLLVDFNIARGNGSIRKLLAQYKKYSLLIIDEWLLYPFEYAGREQTV
;
A
#
# COMPACT_ATOMS: atom_id res chain seq x y z
N MET A 1 -23.88 35.49 -0.16
CA MET A 1 -22.65 36.18 0.33
C MET A 1 -21.94 35.45 1.45
N LEU A 2 -22.50 35.23 2.67
CA LEU A 2 -21.80 34.51 3.72
C LEU A 2 -21.39 33.08 3.31
N THR A 3 -22.23 32.41 2.57
CA THR A 3 -22.02 31.03 2.11
C THR A 3 -20.88 30.89 1.09
N GLU A 4 -20.78 31.80 0.13
CA GLU A 4 -19.68 31.79 -0.86
C GLU A 4 -18.33 32.03 -0.19
N THR A 5 -18.30 32.96 0.78
CA THR A 5 -17.10 33.21 1.58
C THR A 5 -16.69 31.97 2.38
N THR A 6 -17.65 31.23 2.97
CA THR A 6 -17.37 29.99 3.71
C THR A 6 -16.83 28.91 2.77
N ILE A 7 -17.43 28.72 1.60
CA ILE A 7 -16.97 27.76 0.60
C ILE A 7 -15.53 28.07 0.15
N THR A 8 -15.21 29.36 -0.08
CA THR A 8 -13.87 29.80 -0.44
C THR A 8 -12.87 29.46 0.66
N LYS A 9 -13.19 29.77 1.92
CA LYS A 9 -12.33 29.46 3.08
C LYS A 9 -12.10 27.95 3.23
N LEU A 10 -13.14 27.13 3.04
CA LEU A 10 -12.99 25.66 3.08
C LEU A 10 -12.00 25.19 2.00
N ARG A 11 -12.05 25.75 0.79
CA ARG A 11 -11.10 25.42 -0.27
C ARG A 11 -9.67 25.87 0.03
N GLU A 12 -9.49 27.06 0.60
CA GLU A 12 -8.20 27.56 1.06
C GLU A 12 -7.60 26.66 2.15
N MET A 13 -8.43 26.13 3.05
CA MET A 13 -8.05 25.11 4.05
C MET A 13 -7.85 23.71 3.46
N ARG A 14 -7.94 23.55 2.12
CA ARG A 14 -7.85 22.25 1.41
C ARG A 14 -8.92 21.23 1.82
N LEU A 15 -10.12 21.73 2.13
CA LEU A 15 -11.33 20.94 2.45
C LEU A 15 -12.28 20.97 1.25
N SER A 16 -11.78 20.63 0.06
CA SER A 16 -12.51 20.80 -1.19
C SER A 16 -13.73 19.89 -1.33
N VAL A 17 -13.65 18.68 -0.78
CA VAL A 17 -14.78 17.73 -0.79
C VAL A 17 -15.89 18.22 0.14
N MET A 18 -15.54 18.66 1.34
CA MET A 18 -16.48 19.29 2.27
C MET A 18 -17.13 20.53 1.68
N ALA A 19 -16.36 21.38 0.95
CA ALA A 19 -16.88 22.56 0.29
C ALA A 19 -17.90 22.23 -0.81
N ASN A 20 -17.68 21.17 -1.57
CA ASN A 20 -18.62 20.69 -2.59
C ASN A 20 -19.86 20.06 -1.94
N ALA A 21 -19.68 19.19 -0.95
CA ALA A 21 -20.78 18.59 -0.20
C ALA A 21 -21.68 19.67 0.46
N LEU A 22 -21.09 20.77 0.97
CA LEU A 22 -21.86 21.88 1.50
C LEU A 22 -22.71 22.56 0.42
N LYS A 23 -22.18 22.75 -0.78
CA LYS A 23 -22.96 23.28 -1.92
C LYS A 23 -24.13 22.38 -2.27
N ASP A 24 -23.87 21.08 -2.33
CA ASP A 24 -24.90 20.08 -2.66
C ASP A 24 -26.01 20.07 -1.62
N GLN A 25 -25.66 20.09 -0.32
CA GLN A 25 -26.64 20.17 0.77
C GLN A 25 -27.48 21.46 0.73
N MET A 26 -26.93 22.55 0.22
CA MET A 26 -27.68 23.83 0.10
C MET A 26 -28.63 23.83 -1.10
N ALA A 27 -28.30 23.09 -2.16
CA ALA A 27 -29.11 22.99 -3.35
C ALA A 27 -30.25 21.95 -3.21
N ASP A 28 -30.11 20.98 -2.34
CA ASP A 28 -31.06 19.88 -2.18
C ASP A 28 -32.03 20.14 -1.02
N PRO A 29 -33.36 20.23 -1.32
CA PRO A 29 -34.40 20.45 -0.30
C PRO A 29 -34.47 19.38 0.79
N GLN A 30 -33.97 18.15 0.54
CA GLN A 30 -33.99 17.07 1.53
C GLN A 30 -33.21 17.43 2.80
N PHE A 31 -32.17 18.28 2.68
CA PHE A 31 -31.37 18.71 3.83
C PHE A 31 -32.01 19.83 4.66
N GLN A 32 -33.11 20.45 4.21
CA GLN A 32 -33.74 21.55 4.93
C GLN A 32 -34.35 21.15 6.27
N ASN A 33 -34.84 19.90 6.34
CA ASN A 33 -35.47 19.33 7.54
C ASN A 33 -34.51 18.51 8.41
N MET A 34 -33.25 18.41 8.02
CA MET A 34 -32.22 17.68 8.77
C MET A 34 -31.59 18.58 9.84
N ALA A 35 -31.33 18.01 11.03
CA ALA A 35 -30.66 18.74 12.11
C ALA A 35 -29.27 19.21 11.67
N PHE A 36 -28.82 20.32 12.24
CA PHE A 36 -27.52 20.90 11.88
C PHE A 36 -26.37 19.93 12.18
N GLU A 37 -26.42 19.22 13.30
CA GLU A 37 -25.42 18.26 13.74
C GLU A 37 -25.27 17.11 12.75
N ASP A 38 -26.37 16.58 12.24
CA ASP A 38 -26.37 15.51 11.24
C ASP A 38 -25.78 16.01 9.91
N ARG A 39 -26.17 17.19 9.47
CA ARG A 39 -25.64 17.83 8.26
C ARG A 39 -24.13 18.06 8.35
N LEU A 40 -23.66 18.57 9.50
CA LEU A 40 -22.25 18.77 9.76
C LEU A 40 -21.49 17.44 9.76
N GLY A 41 -22.06 16.41 10.40
CA GLY A 41 -21.50 15.05 10.39
C GLY A 41 -21.26 14.54 8.98
N LEU A 42 -22.26 14.64 8.10
CA LEU A 42 -22.14 14.23 6.70
C LEU A 42 -21.05 14.99 5.93
N LEU A 43 -20.88 16.30 6.19
CA LEU A 43 -19.81 17.10 5.57
C LEU A 43 -18.42 16.65 6.02
N VAL A 44 -18.25 16.38 7.30
CA VAL A 44 -16.99 15.90 7.89
C VAL A 44 -16.66 14.51 7.36
N ASP A 45 -17.65 13.61 7.32
CA ASP A 45 -17.48 12.25 6.84
C ASP A 45 -17.09 12.21 5.35
N ALA A 46 -17.68 13.08 4.53
CA ALA A 46 -17.32 13.18 3.10
C ALA A 46 -15.84 13.54 2.92
N GLU A 47 -15.34 14.55 3.62
CA GLU A 47 -13.93 14.96 3.53
C GLU A 47 -12.99 13.89 4.13
N TRP A 48 -13.37 13.32 5.28
CA TRP A 48 -12.59 12.29 5.95
C TRP A 48 -12.42 11.04 5.08
N ASN A 49 -13.51 10.54 4.51
CA ASN A 49 -13.49 9.36 3.65
C ASN A 49 -12.70 9.61 2.37
N ALA A 50 -12.84 10.78 1.76
CA ALA A 50 -12.07 11.17 0.60
C ALA A 50 -10.56 11.22 0.90
N ARG A 51 -10.15 11.78 2.03
CA ARG A 51 -8.74 11.81 2.46
C ARG A 51 -8.19 10.43 2.72
N LYS A 52 -8.93 9.57 3.43
CA LYS A 52 -8.54 8.18 3.65
C LYS A 52 -8.36 7.42 2.34
N ASN A 53 -9.32 7.56 1.43
CA ASN A 53 -9.25 6.92 0.12
C ASN A 53 -8.05 7.42 -0.70
N ASN A 54 -7.82 8.73 -0.76
CA ASN A 54 -6.68 9.32 -1.45
C ASN A 54 -5.35 8.84 -0.85
N HIS A 55 -5.26 8.72 0.47
CA HIS A 55 -4.08 8.17 1.14
C HIS A 55 -3.87 6.71 0.77
N LEU A 56 -4.91 5.88 0.81
CA LEU A 56 -4.86 4.47 0.39
C LEU A 56 -4.38 4.33 -1.05
N GLN A 57 -4.96 5.09 -1.99
CA GLN A 57 -4.56 5.09 -3.39
C GLN A 57 -3.09 5.50 -3.59
N LYS A 58 -2.61 6.45 -2.78
CA LYS A 58 -1.20 6.83 -2.78
C LYS A 58 -0.30 5.69 -2.33
N LEU A 59 -0.66 5.00 -1.24
CA LEU A 59 0.11 3.85 -0.74
C LEU A 59 0.15 2.71 -1.76
N ILE A 60 -0.98 2.38 -2.40
CA ILE A 60 -1.04 1.36 -3.46
C ILE A 60 -0.08 1.71 -4.60
N ARG A 61 -0.10 2.95 -5.08
CA ARG A 61 0.82 3.40 -6.15
C ARG A 61 2.28 3.34 -5.73
N GLN A 62 2.59 3.70 -4.49
CA GLN A 62 3.95 3.67 -3.96
C GLN A 62 4.48 2.25 -3.73
N ALA A 63 3.62 1.30 -3.47
CA ALA A 63 4.00 -0.10 -3.29
C ALA A 63 4.56 -0.74 -4.57
N THR A 64 4.14 -0.28 -5.76
CA THR A 64 4.58 -0.79 -7.08
C THR A 64 4.38 -2.29 -7.26
N PHE A 65 3.21 -2.79 -6.83
CA PHE A 65 2.88 -4.21 -6.96
C PHE A 65 2.93 -4.68 -8.42
N SER A 66 3.47 -5.87 -8.66
CA SER A 66 3.38 -6.56 -9.95
C SER A 66 1.93 -6.92 -10.29
N GLU A 67 1.15 -7.29 -9.27
CA GLU A 67 -0.26 -7.66 -9.38
C GLU A 67 -1.12 -6.70 -8.52
N PRO A 68 -1.43 -5.48 -9.01
CA PRO A 68 -2.14 -4.47 -8.20
C PRO A 68 -3.60 -4.85 -7.91
N GLY A 69 -4.17 -5.80 -8.63
CA GLY A 69 -5.51 -6.37 -8.39
C GLY A 69 -5.54 -7.56 -7.44
N ALA A 70 -4.39 -8.00 -6.94
CA ALA A 70 -4.33 -9.16 -6.05
C ALA A 70 -5.01 -8.87 -4.70
N CYS A 71 -5.84 -9.82 -4.24
CA CYS A 71 -6.46 -9.76 -2.93
C CYS A 71 -6.60 -11.16 -2.33
N LEU A 72 -6.59 -11.24 -1.00
CA LEU A 72 -6.67 -12.52 -0.28
C LEU A 72 -8.03 -13.20 -0.46
N GLU A 73 -9.07 -12.43 -0.67
CA GLU A 73 -10.44 -12.87 -0.87
C GLU A 73 -10.61 -13.71 -2.14
N ASN A 74 -9.78 -13.45 -3.16
CA ASN A 74 -9.82 -14.12 -4.46
C ASN A 74 -8.83 -15.30 -4.56
N VAL A 75 -8.18 -15.69 -3.46
CA VAL A 75 -7.26 -16.82 -3.46
C VAL A 75 -8.05 -18.13 -3.53
N GLU A 76 -7.77 -18.95 -4.55
CA GLU A 76 -8.34 -20.27 -4.69
C GLU A 76 -7.59 -21.30 -3.85
N TYR A 77 -8.33 -22.02 -3.01
CA TYR A 77 -7.81 -23.07 -2.14
C TYR A 77 -8.00 -24.44 -2.79
N ILE A 78 -7.07 -24.81 -3.66
CA ILE A 78 -7.04 -26.13 -4.30
C ILE A 78 -6.31 -27.11 -3.36
N PRO A 79 -6.80 -28.34 -3.11
CA PRO A 79 -6.20 -29.29 -2.16
C PRO A 79 -4.71 -29.55 -2.38
N ASP A 80 -4.26 -29.61 -3.64
CA ASP A 80 -2.87 -29.90 -4.01
C ASP A 80 -1.88 -28.76 -3.72
N ARG A 81 -2.38 -27.57 -3.39
CA ARG A 81 -1.52 -26.38 -3.14
C ARG A 81 -0.95 -26.33 -1.74
N ASN A 82 -1.39 -27.19 -0.84
CA ASN A 82 -0.98 -27.20 0.57
C ASN A 82 -1.10 -25.81 1.27
N LEU A 83 -2.04 -24.99 0.79
CA LEU A 83 -2.30 -23.64 1.25
C LEU A 83 -3.51 -23.63 2.18
N LYS A 84 -3.29 -23.35 3.46
CA LYS A 84 -4.37 -23.33 4.45
C LYS A 84 -5.02 -21.95 4.50
N ARG A 85 -6.34 -21.93 4.41
CA ARG A 85 -7.14 -20.69 4.51
C ARG A 85 -6.92 -19.95 5.82
N GLU A 86 -6.79 -20.70 6.91
CA GLU A 86 -6.58 -20.14 8.25
C GLU A 86 -5.26 -19.36 8.34
N ASP A 87 -4.18 -19.88 7.75
CA ASP A 87 -2.88 -19.21 7.72
C ASP A 87 -2.98 -17.89 6.95
N LEU A 88 -3.66 -17.87 5.80
CA LEU A 88 -3.83 -16.65 5.02
C LEU A 88 -4.70 -15.61 5.74
N LEU A 89 -5.76 -16.04 6.41
CA LEU A 89 -6.57 -15.13 7.23
C LEU A 89 -5.74 -14.53 8.36
N ARG A 90 -4.92 -15.35 9.04
CA ARG A 90 -4.00 -14.87 10.07
C ARG A 90 -2.98 -13.87 9.52
N PHE A 91 -2.35 -14.17 8.37
CA PHE A 91 -1.42 -13.23 7.74
C PHE A 91 -2.12 -11.95 7.25
N GLY A 92 -3.38 -12.05 6.81
CA GLY A 92 -4.18 -10.89 6.42
C GLY A 92 -4.42 -9.89 7.55
N THR A 93 -4.31 -10.28 8.82
CA THR A 93 -4.34 -9.36 9.96
C THR A 93 -3.09 -8.50 10.09
N CYS A 94 -2.02 -8.81 9.35
CA CYS A 94 -0.74 -8.11 9.38
C CYS A 94 -0.01 -8.13 10.74
N GLY A 95 -0.41 -8.98 11.69
CA GLY A 95 0.25 -9.11 13.00
C GLY A 95 1.72 -9.47 12.88
N TYR A 96 2.09 -10.29 11.88
CA TYR A 96 3.48 -10.66 11.60
C TYR A 96 4.40 -9.45 11.33
N ILE A 97 3.86 -8.35 10.79
CA ILE A 97 4.64 -7.13 10.54
C ILE A 97 4.97 -6.43 11.87
N GLN A 98 4.00 -6.36 12.79
CA GLN A 98 4.18 -5.78 14.12
C GLN A 98 5.13 -6.59 14.98
N GLU A 99 5.10 -7.92 14.85
CA GLU A 99 5.95 -8.87 15.55
C GLU A 99 7.32 -9.05 14.87
N HIS A 100 7.58 -8.34 13.75
CA HIS A 100 8.82 -8.41 12.96
C HIS A 100 9.14 -9.83 12.45
N HIS A 101 8.12 -10.62 12.13
CA HIS A 101 8.29 -11.94 11.54
C HIS A 101 8.35 -11.86 10.01
N ASN A 102 9.18 -12.72 9.40
CA ASN A 102 9.28 -12.85 7.96
C ASN A 102 8.37 -13.98 7.45
N ILE A 103 7.84 -13.81 6.25
CA ILE A 103 7.10 -14.85 5.52
C ILE A 103 7.94 -15.29 4.32
N LEU A 104 8.13 -16.59 4.16
CA LEU A 104 8.76 -17.20 2.98
C LEU A 104 7.71 -17.95 2.18
N LEU A 105 7.51 -17.56 0.92
CA LEU A 105 6.62 -18.22 -0.02
C LEU A 105 7.42 -19.14 -0.93
N LEU A 106 7.30 -20.46 -0.71
CA LEU A 106 8.00 -21.47 -1.48
C LEU A 106 7.03 -22.23 -2.39
N GLY A 107 7.48 -22.59 -3.57
CA GLY A 107 6.69 -23.38 -4.52
C GLY A 107 7.23 -23.30 -5.95
N ALA A 108 6.68 -24.13 -6.83
CA ALA A 108 7.05 -24.19 -8.24
C ALA A 108 6.76 -22.87 -8.99
N THR A 109 7.40 -22.68 -10.14
CA THR A 109 7.07 -21.54 -11.05
C THR A 109 5.60 -21.66 -11.47
N GLY A 110 4.90 -20.51 -11.53
CA GLY A 110 3.48 -20.47 -11.88
C GLY A 110 2.51 -20.86 -10.74
N SER A 111 3.00 -21.21 -9.54
CA SER A 111 2.14 -21.60 -8.40
C SER A 111 1.39 -20.43 -7.73
N GLY A 112 1.53 -19.19 -8.22
CA GLY A 112 0.83 -18.01 -7.69
C GLY A 112 1.53 -17.32 -6.52
N LYS A 113 2.84 -17.55 -6.31
CA LYS A 113 3.61 -16.91 -5.22
C LYS A 113 3.58 -15.39 -5.30
N THR A 114 3.82 -14.82 -6.49
CA THR A 114 3.78 -13.37 -6.75
C THR A 114 2.40 -12.80 -6.44
N TYR A 115 1.33 -13.46 -6.90
CA TYR A 115 -0.04 -13.05 -6.58
C TYR A 115 -0.28 -13.03 -5.07
N LEU A 116 0.11 -14.09 -4.37
CA LEU A 116 -0.07 -14.20 -2.92
C LEU A 116 0.75 -13.15 -2.16
N ALA A 117 2.00 -12.91 -2.57
CA ALA A 117 2.84 -11.86 -2.00
C ALA A 117 2.20 -10.47 -2.17
N CYS A 118 1.69 -10.17 -3.38
CA CYS A 118 0.97 -8.91 -3.65
C CYS A 118 -0.34 -8.82 -2.87
N ALA A 119 -1.09 -9.91 -2.71
CA ALA A 119 -2.33 -9.95 -1.92
C ALA A 119 -2.07 -9.67 -0.43
N LEU A 120 -1.01 -10.23 0.15
CA LEU A 120 -0.57 -9.92 1.52
C LEU A 120 -0.11 -8.45 1.62
N GLY A 121 0.62 -7.96 0.64
CA GLY A 121 1.01 -6.55 0.55
C GLY A 121 -0.20 -5.62 0.46
N MET A 122 -1.22 -5.98 -0.32
CA MET A 122 -2.47 -5.23 -0.42
C MET A 122 -3.25 -5.22 0.90
N ALA A 123 -3.28 -6.34 1.65
CA ALA A 123 -3.85 -6.40 2.98
C ALA A 123 -3.15 -5.41 3.94
N ALA A 124 -1.81 -5.33 3.87
CA ALA A 124 -1.04 -4.38 4.67
C ALA A 124 -1.33 -2.92 4.27
N VAL A 125 -1.41 -2.60 2.97
CA VAL A 125 -1.74 -1.26 2.48
C VAL A 125 -3.15 -0.85 2.90
N ARG A 126 -4.13 -1.75 2.92
CA ARG A 126 -5.50 -1.50 3.44
C ARG A 126 -5.51 -1.12 4.93
N GLN A 127 -4.49 -1.52 5.68
CA GLN A 127 -4.26 -1.07 7.06
C GLN A 127 -3.36 0.18 7.14
N PHE A 128 -3.17 0.88 6.03
CA PHE A 128 -2.33 2.09 5.92
C PHE A 128 -0.85 1.87 6.24
N LEU A 129 -0.36 0.63 6.17
CA LEU A 129 1.05 0.32 6.28
C LEU A 129 1.77 0.65 4.96
N THR A 130 3.01 1.11 5.05
CA THR A 130 3.84 1.39 3.89
C THR A 130 4.45 0.10 3.36
N VAL A 131 4.22 -0.22 2.09
CA VAL A 131 4.71 -1.43 1.45
C VAL A 131 5.57 -1.08 0.26
N ARG A 132 6.59 -1.87 0.00
CA ARG A 132 7.39 -1.85 -1.23
C ARG A 132 7.51 -3.26 -1.80
N TYR A 133 7.07 -3.44 -3.02
CA TYR A 133 7.36 -4.63 -3.81
C TYR A 133 8.53 -4.33 -4.74
N ILE A 134 9.46 -5.27 -4.86
CA ILE A 134 10.59 -5.20 -5.78
C ILE A 134 11.04 -6.62 -6.14
N ARG A 135 11.46 -6.84 -7.38
CA ARG A 135 12.13 -8.09 -7.77
C ARG A 135 13.58 -8.04 -7.32
N LEU A 136 14.12 -9.17 -6.87
CA LEU A 136 15.50 -9.24 -6.40
C LEU A 136 16.53 -8.73 -7.44
N PRO A 137 16.43 -9.05 -8.75
CA PRO A 137 17.35 -8.48 -9.74
C PRO A 137 17.34 -6.95 -9.76
N ASP A 138 16.17 -6.33 -9.71
CA ASP A 138 16.04 -4.87 -9.71
C ASP A 138 16.63 -4.25 -8.44
N LEU A 139 16.41 -4.90 -7.29
CA LEU A 139 17.00 -4.49 -6.01
C LEU A 139 18.54 -4.52 -6.07
N LEU A 140 19.11 -5.56 -6.67
CA LEU A 140 20.56 -5.68 -6.83
C LEU A 140 21.13 -4.61 -7.76
N VAL A 141 20.43 -4.25 -8.83
CA VAL A 141 20.80 -3.12 -9.70
C VAL A 141 20.81 -1.82 -8.92
N ASP A 142 19.75 -1.54 -8.12
CA ASP A 142 19.69 -0.35 -7.27
C ASP A 142 20.88 -0.28 -6.30
N PHE A 143 21.23 -1.42 -5.68
CA PHE A 143 22.40 -1.50 -4.77
C PHE A 143 23.73 -1.26 -5.50
N ASN A 144 23.91 -1.81 -6.70
CA ASN A 144 25.13 -1.62 -7.48
C ASN A 144 25.31 -0.15 -7.90
N ILE A 145 24.23 0.50 -8.37
CA ILE A 145 24.24 1.93 -8.70
C ILE A 145 24.58 2.76 -7.44
N ALA A 146 23.90 2.46 -6.32
CA ALA A 146 24.12 3.19 -5.07
C ALA A 146 25.52 2.99 -4.49
N ARG A 147 26.14 1.83 -4.74
CA ARG A 147 27.54 1.55 -4.37
C ARG A 147 28.50 2.34 -5.25
N GLY A 148 28.28 2.39 -6.57
CA GLY A 148 29.11 3.12 -7.51
C GLY A 148 29.12 4.64 -7.30
N ASN A 149 27.99 5.22 -6.88
CA ASN A 149 27.85 6.67 -6.65
C ASN A 149 27.94 7.08 -5.16
N GLY A 150 28.25 6.15 -4.25
CA GLY A 150 28.41 6.42 -2.81
C GLY A 150 27.09 6.67 -2.05
N SER A 151 25.90 6.44 -2.67
CA SER A 151 24.60 6.76 -2.06
C SER A 151 23.96 5.59 -1.29
N ILE A 152 24.69 4.52 -1.00
CA ILE A 152 24.17 3.31 -0.37
C ILE A 152 23.46 3.56 0.97
N ARG A 153 23.98 4.49 1.77
CA ARG A 153 23.34 4.87 3.05
C ARG A 153 21.95 5.50 2.83
N LYS A 154 21.80 6.29 1.77
CA LYS A 154 20.54 6.92 1.40
C LYS A 154 19.52 5.86 0.92
N LEU A 155 19.97 4.91 0.11
CA LEU A 155 19.15 3.80 -0.35
C LEU A 155 18.65 2.94 0.82
N LEU A 156 19.54 2.54 1.73
CA LEU A 156 19.15 1.78 2.93
C LEU A 156 18.18 2.56 3.82
N ALA A 157 18.39 3.86 4.00
CA ALA A 157 17.49 4.72 4.77
C ALA A 157 16.10 4.84 4.10
N GLN A 158 16.02 4.73 2.77
CA GLN A 158 14.76 4.68 2.04
C GLN A 158 14.02 3.37 2.29
N TYR A 159 14.69 2.22 2.18
CA TYR A 159 14.07 0.91 2.42
C TYR A 159 13.61 0.72 3.88
N LYS A 160 14.34 1.27 4.85
CA LYS A 160 13.96 1.25 6.28
C LYS A 160 12.64 1.97 6.61
N LYS A 161 12.11 2.78 5.70
CA LYS A 161 10.82 3.49 5.90
C LYS A 161 9.60 2.63 5.60
N TYR A 162 9.78 1.50 4.92
CA TYR A 162 8.68 0.60 4.61
C TYR A 162 8.40 -0.31 5.80
N SER A 163 7.12 -0.47 6.13
CA SER A 163 6.64 -1.42 7.13
C SER A 163 6.77 -2.85 6.63
N LEU A 164 6.61 -3.06 5.32
CA LEU A 164 6.74 -4.35 4.65
C LEU A 164 7.54 -4.19 3.36
N LEU A 165 8.59 -5.00 3.21
CA LEU A 165 9.34 -5.16 1.97
C LEU A 165 9.04 -6.53 1.37
N ILE A 166 8.52 -6.57 0.15
CA ILE A 166 8.27 -7.79 -0.61
C ILE A 166 9.37 -7.91 -1.65
N ILE A 167 10.15 -8.97 -1.54
CA ILE A 167 11.22 -9.30 -2.51
C ILE A 167 10.78 -10.53 -3.27
N ASP A 168 10.51 -10.38 -4.54
CA ASP A 168 10.10 -11.47 -5.44
C ASP A 168 11.28 -11.96 -6.30
N GLU A 169 11.09 -13.07 -6.98
CA GLU A 169 12.12 -13.72 -7.80
C GLU A 169 13.40 -14.05 -7.01
N TRP A 170 13.24 -14.39 -5.73
CA TRP A 170 14.35 -14.74 -4.85
C TRP A 170 15.05 -16.00 -5.33
N LEU A 171 16.37 -15.92 -5.56
CA LEU A 171 17.23 -17.03 -6.00
C LEU A 171 16.89 -17.64 -7.37
N LEU A 172 16.19 -16.94 -8.26
CA LEU A 172 16.00 -17.39 -9.65
C LEU A 172 17.29 -17.36 -10.48
N TYR A 173 18.25 -16.53 -10.09
CA TYR A 173 19.55 -16.39 -10.73
C TYR A 173 20.66 -16.68 -9.71
N PRO A 174 21.75 -17.39 -10.11
CA PRO A 174 22.90 -17.56 -9.24
C PRO A 174 23.49 -16.18 -8.90
N PHE A 175 23.83 -15.98 -7.63
CA PHE A 175 24.58 -14.79 -7.23
C PHE A 175 26.01 -14.95 -7.79
N GLU A 176 26.33 -14.23 -8.84
CA GLU A 176 27.74 -14.00 -9.17
C GLU A 176 28.29 -13.03 -8.13
N TYR A 177 29.07 -13.58 -7.20
CA TYR A 177 29.85 -12.76 -6.29
C TYR A 177 30.89 -12.01 -7.12
N ALA A 178 30.59 -10.76 -7.49
CA ALA A 178 31.60 -9.80 -7.94
C ALA A 178 32.49 -9.47 -6.73
N GLY A 179 33.49 -10.33 -6.43
CA GLY A 179 34.34 -10.15 -5.26
C GLY A 179 35.24 -11.32 -4.93
N ARG A 180 35.74 -12.06 -5.92
CA ARG A 180 37.05 -12.72 -5.79
C ARG A 180 38.01 -12.00 -6.69
N GLU A 181 38.67 -10.96 -6.15
CA GLU A 181 39.99 -10.63 -6.62
C GLU A 181 40.83 -11.91 -6.50
N GLN A 182 41.22 -12.43 -7.64
CA GLN A 182 42.25 -13.45 -7.71
C GLN A 182 43.54 -12.77 -7.19
N THR A 183 43.83 -13.02 -5.93
CA THR A 183 45.21 -12.83 -5.42
C THR A 183 46.02 -13.97 -6.05
N VAL A 184 46.83 -13.64 -7.03
CA VAL A 184 47.94 -14.44 -7.54
C VAL A 184 49.12 -14.23 -6.57
#